data_b0b89525a95d4149b8daf6a01bb0cd7a
#
_entry.id   b0b89525a95d4149b8daf6a01bb0cd7a
#
_cell.length_a   1.000
_cell.length_b   1.000
_cell.length_c   1.000
_cell.angle_alpha   90.00
_cell.angle_beta   90.00
_cell.angle_gamma   90.00
#
_symmetry.space_group_name_H-M   'P 1'
#
loop_
_entity.id
_entity.type
_entity.pdbx_description
1 polymer ?
#
loop_
_entity_poly.entity_id
_entity_poly.type
_entity_poly.pdbx_seq_one_letter_code
_entity_poly.pdbx_strand_id
1 'polypeptide(L)'
;SRIIIIVVVVVVVVAGWSIVGGRWSVVDCWQIVEFRLRRSLVGYWCAAAAPRVSVIMDEEYDAIVLGTGLKECILSGMLSVSGKKVLHMDRNKYYGGESASITPLEELFTKFNMPVAGIEEYGRSRDWNVDLIPKFLMANGQLVKLLIHTGVTRYLEFKSCEGSYVYKAGKIHKVPADEKEALASGLMGMFEKRRFRNFLTFIQEFNFDDQNTWKDVNPTTTTSLQVYEKFGLDKETHDFTGHALALFRDDAYLAQPCAELIRRVKLYSDSLARYGKSPYLYPLYGLGELPQGFARLSAIYGGTYMLEKPIDEIVMEDGKVVGVKSGGETAKCKQVFCDPTYVPDRVEKVGQVIRCICLLNHPIANTKDSLSCQVIIPQKQVNRNSDIYVSMVSYTHQVASKNWFIAMVSTTVETANPEAEIKPGLDLLGPIKQKFVHISDVYKPKDLGAESQIFISQSYDATSHFETTCADVVDIFRRATGEEFDFSRVKHDLGDEQE
;
A
#
# COMPACT_ATOMS: atom_id res chain seq x y z
N SER A 1 24.33 29.19 -17.67
CA SER A 1 24.87 28.45 -18.84
C SER A 1 26.40 28.36 -18.91
N ARG A 2 27.13 29.41 -18.52
CA ARG A 2 28.62 29.40 -18.57
C ARG A 2 29.28 28.64 -17.40
N ILE A 3 28.65 28.58 -16.24
CA ILE A 3 29.18 27.90 -15.06
C ILE A 3 29.04 26.35 -15.20
N ILE A 4 27.98 25.88 -15.82
CA ILE A 4 27.76 24.44 -16.05
C ILE A 4 28.80 23.86 -17.05
N ILE A 5 29.20 24.66 -18.07
CA ILE A 5 30.20 24.23 -19.04
C ILE A 5 31.59 24.12 -18.41
N ILE A 6 31.94 24.99 -17.44
CA ILE A 6 33.24 24.95 -16.75
C ILE A 6 33.33 23.70 -15.84
N VAL A 7 32.27 23.30 -15.17
CA VAL A 7 32.26 22.09 -14.32
C VAL A 7 32.39 20.82 -15.15
N VAL A 8 31.74 20.74 -16.31
CA VAL A 8 31.83 19.58 -17.21
C VAL A 8 33.22 19.46 -17.84
N VAL A 9 33.85 20.58 -18.22
CA VAL A 9 35.20 20.59 -18.82
C VAL A 9 36.27 20.16 -17.80
N VAL A 10 36.14 20.56 -16.53
CA VAL A 10 37.10 20.18 -15.47
C VAL A 10 36.99 18.69 -15.13
N VAL A 11 35.79 18.08 -15.15
CA VAL A 11 35.61 16.66 -14.93
C VAL A 11 36.18 15.81 -16.06
N VAL A 12 36.02 16.23 -17.30
CA VAL A 12 36.59 15.54 -18.50
C VAL A 12 38.10 15.60 -18.55
N VAL A 13 38.73 16.72 -18.13
CA VAL A 13 40.20 16.84 -18.15
C VAL A 13 40.85 16.04 -17.01
N VAL A 14 40.20 15.87 -15.87
CA VAL A 14 40.75 15.08 -14.75
C VAL A 14 40.59 13.56 -15.00
N ALA A 15 39.58 13.14 -15.73
CA ALA A 15 39.39 11.73 -16.09
C ALA A 15 40.32 11.23 -17.21
N GLY A 16 40.97 12.14 -17.98
CA GLY A 16 41.83 11.82 -19.11
C GLY A 16 43.32 11.55 -18.77
N TRP A 17 43.77 11.62 -17.52
CA TRP A 17 45.22 11.58 -17.18
C TRP A 17 45.61 10.56 -16.10
N SER A 18 45.00 9.40 -16.06
CA SER A 18 45.50 8.31 -15.22
C SER A 18 45.47 6.95 -15.95
N ILE A 19 46.39 6.79 -16.89
CA ILE A 19 46.81 5.48 -17.36
C ILE A 19 48.29 5.35 -17.00
N VAL A 20 48.57 4.79 -15.81
CA VAL A 20 49.62 3.80 -15.53
C VAL A 20 49.40 3.28 -14.10
N GLY A 21 48.96 2.02 -14.00
CA GLY A 21 49.25 1.11 -12.87
C GLY A 21 48.45 1.33 -11.57
N GLY A 22 47.30 0.71 -11.41
CA GLY A 22 46.62 0.49 -10.14
C GLY A 22 45.10 0.66 -10.24
N ARG A 23 44.35 -0.39 -9.89
CA ARG A 23 42.87 -0.36 -9.86
C ARG A 23 42.38 0.56 -8.74
N TRP A 24 41.81 1.70 -9.11
CA TRP A 24 41.02 2.55 -8.22
C TRP A 24 39.55 2.49 -8.61
N SER A 25 38.64 2.44 -7.64
CA SER A 25 37.22 2.46 -7.90
C SER A 25 36.71 3.90 -8.10
N VAL A 26 35.63 4.08 -8.85
CA VAL A 26 35.01 5.39 -9.12
C VAL A 26 34.62 6.13 -7.82
N VAL A 27 34.38 5.38 -6.74
CA VAL A 27 34.01 5.91 -5.41
C VAL A 27 35.18 6.68 -4.77
N ASP A 28 36.41 6.20 -4.95
CA ASP A 28 37.60 6.84 -4.34
C ASP A 28 37.93 8.20 -4.98
N CYS A 29 37.62 8.36 -6.29
CA CYS A 29 37.80 9.64 -6.99
C CYS A 29 36.82 10.72 -6.50
N TRP A 30 35.59 10.36 -6.16
CA TRP A 30 34.60 11.31 -5.64
C TRP A 30 34.95 11.84 -4.25
N GLN A 31 35.46 11.03 -3.36
CA GLN A 31 35.89 11.48 -2.02
C GLN A 31 37.08 12.47 -2.05
N ILE A 32 38.03 12.28 -2.97
CA ILE A 32 39.19 13.17 -3.13
C ILE A 32 38.77 14.51 -3.71
N VAL A 33 37.84 14.55 -4.65
CA VAL A 33 37.29 15.75 -5.25
C VAL A 33 36.49 16.57 -4.23
N GLU A 34 35.67 15.90 -3.41
CA GLU A 34 34.89 16.54 -2.36
C GLU A 34 35.78 17.16 -1.25
N PHE A 35 36.84 16.46 -0.86
CA PHE A 35 37.78 16.94 0.17
C PHE A 35 38.62 18.14 -0.29
N ARG A 36 38.99 18.22 -1.57
CA ARG A 36 39.75 19.39 -2.10
C ARG A 36 38.87 20.60 -2.41
N LEU A 37 37.63 20.37 -2.86
CA LEU A 37 36.65 21.46 -3.07
C LEU A 37 36.20 22.12 -1.77
N ARG A 38 36.09 21.37 -0.66
CA ARG A 38 35.75 21.94 0.64
C ARG A 38 36.82 22.91 1.19
N ARG A 39 38.10 22.73 0.86
CA ARG A 39 39.17 23.62 1.35
C ARG A 39 39.33 24.93 0.53
N SER A 40 38.91 24.97 -0.72
CA SER A 40 39.04 26.14 -1.58
C SER A 40 37.83 27.07 -1.61
N LEU A 41 36.65 26.62 -1.13
CA LEU A 41 35.38 27.36 -1.23
C LEU A 41 34.82 27.86 0.10
N VAL A 42 35.50 27.60 1.23
CA VAL A 42 35.05 28.06 2.55
C VAL A 42 35.15 29.60 2.74
N GLY A 43 35.84 30.31 1.83
CA GLY A 43 36.02 31.76 1.91
C GLY A 43 34.99 32.63 1.17
N TYR A 44 34.11 32.08 0.34
CA TYR A 44 33.22 32.87 -0.51
C TYR A 44 31.72 32.53 -0.43
N TRP A 45 31.29 31.62 0.49
CA TRP A 45 29.89 31.15 0.56
C TRP A 45 29.15 31.56 1.84
N CYS A 46 29.64 32.56 2.60
CA CYS A 46 28.91 33.06 3.78
C CYS A 46 27.88 34.16 3.50
N ALA A 47 27.55 34.47 2.25
CA ALA A 47 26.64 35.59 1.95
C ALA A 47 25.51 35.31 0.95
N ALA A 48 25.21 34.06 0.60
CA ALA A 48 24.15 33.85 -0.39
C ALA A 48 23.43 32.48 -0.24
N ALA A 49 23.15 32.00 0.97
CA ALA A 49 22.46 30.76 1.18
C ALA A 49 21.42 30.83 2.31
N ALA A 50 20.47 31.67 2.17
CA ALA A 50 19.11 31.52 2.68
C ALA A 50 18.29 32.43 1.79
N PRO A 51 17.48 31.97 1.00
CA PRO A 51 16.07 31.78 1.21
C PRO A 51 15.34 31.12 0.04
N ARG A 52 15.46 29.85 -0.16
CA ARG A 52 14.54 29.22 -1.11
C ARG A 52 13.25 28.71 -0.42
N VAL A 53 13.26 28.59 0.89
CA VAL A 53 12.12 28.11 1.65
C VAL A 53 11.00 29.15 1.70
N SER A 54 11.29 30.42 1.88
CA SER A 54 10.30 31.49 1.89
C SER A 54 9.55 31.63 0.56
N VAL A 55 10.27 31.46 -0.57
CA VAL A 55 9.65 31.58 -1.92
C VAL A 55 8.59 30.48 -2.15
N ILE A 56 8.81 29.25 -1.65
CA ILE A 56 7.85 28.15 -1.80
C ILE A 56 6.59 28.41 -0.95
N MET A 57 6.74 28.95 0.24
CA MET A 57 5.60 29.26 1.11
C MET A 57 4.84 30.50 0.68
N ASP A 58 5.42 31.40 -0.11
CA ASP A 58 4.77 32.60 -0.65
C ASP A 58 3.92 32.31 -1.92
N GLU A 59 4.01 31.10 -2.48
CA GLU A 59 3.25 30.73 -3.67
C GLU A 59 1.83 30.27 -3.33
N GLU A 60 0.91 30.40 -4.30
CA GLU A 60 -0.43 29.85 -4.22
C GLU A 60 -0.48 28.48 -4.91
N TYR A 61 -1.09 27.51 -4.23
CA TYR A 61 -1.25 26.13 -4.67
C TYR A 61 -2.70 25.78 -4.93
N ASP A 62 -2.97 24.88 -5.88
CA ASP A 62 -4.31 24.29 -6.01
C ASP A 62 -4.61 23.34 -4.86
N ALA A 63 -3.58 22.59 -4.43
CA ALA A 63 -3.70 21.63 -3.35
C ALA A 63 -2.45 21.60 -2.46
N ILE A 64 -2.66 21.48 -1.15
CA ILE A 64 -1.62 21.10 -0.19
C ILE A 64 -1.96 19.71 0.36
N VAL A 65 -0.98 18.79 0.30
CA VAL A 65 -1.10 17.44 0.82
C VAL A 65 -0.24 17.31 2.08
N LEU A 66 -0.83 16.84 3.17
CA LEU A 66 -0.18 16.69 4.47
C LEU A 66 -0.02 15.22 4.84
N GLY A 67 1.22 14.82 5.09
CA GLY A 67 1.60 13.43 5.34
C GLY A 67 2.06 12.70 4.08
N THR A 68 3.07 11.84 4.22
CA THR A 68 3.63 11.05 3.11
C THR A 68 3.21 9.58 3.16
N GLY A 69 2.04 9.30 3.74
CA GLY A 69 1.41 7.99 3.64
C GLY A 69 1.12 7.62 2.18
N LEU A 70 0.92 6.34 1.91
CA LEU A 70 0.72 5.87 0.53
C LEU A 70 -0.50 6.56 -0.13
N LYS A 71 -1.60 6.74 0.59
CA LYS A 71 -2.81 7.40 0.08
C LYS A 71 -2.53 8.83 -0.34
N GLU A 72 -1.86 9.57 0.52
CA GLU A 72 -1.49 10.97 0.33
C GLU A 72 -0.53 11.12 -0.87
N CYS A 73 0.46 10.23 -0.98
CA CYS A 73 1.38 10.24 -2.12
C CYS A 73 0.68 9.88 -3.45
N ILE A 74 -0.25 8.93 -3.45
CA ILE A 74 -1.07 8.62 -4.64
C ILE A 74 -1.91 9.84 -5.04
N LEU A 75 -2.62 10.46 -4.09
CA LEU A 75 -3.44 11.65 -4.34
C LEU A 75 -2.59 12.80 -4.90
N SER A 76 -1.43 13.06 -4.30
CA SER A 76 -0.49 14.05 -4.80
C SER A 76 -0.05 13.76 -6.23
N GLY A 77 0.28 12.51 -6.55
CA GLY A 77 0.61 12.09 -7.91
C GLY A 77 -0.53 12.30 -8.89
N MET A 78 -1.75 11.85 -8.54
CA MET A 78 -2.95 12.02 -9.37
C MET A 78 -3.28 13.49 -9.64
N LEU A 79 -3.23 14.33 -8.61
CA LEU A 79 -3.49 15.77 -8.72
C LEU A 79 -2.44 16.45 -9.62
N SER A 80 -1.15 16.13 -9.44
CA SER A 80 -0.08 16.70 -10.25
C SER A 80 -0.20 16.29 -11.72
N VAL A 81 -0.50 15.02 -12.02
CA VAL A 81 -0.76 14.53 -13.39
C VAL A 81 -1.95 15.25 -14.01
N SER A 82 -2.98 15.55 -13.22
CA SER A 82 -4.16 16.32 -13.65
C SER A 82 -3.87 17.83 -13.83
N GLY A 83 -2.61 18.27 -13.71
CA GLY A 83 -2.19 19.65 -13.93
C GLY A 83 -2.42 20.57 -12.73
N LYS A 84 -2.71 20.05 -11.55
CA LYS A 84 -2.82 20.84 -10.33
C LYS A 84 -1.44 21.18 -9.79
N LYS A 85 -1.27 22.41 -9.30
CA LYS A 85 -0.08 22.83 -8.59
C LYS A 85 -0.14 22.31 -7.14
N VAL A 86 0.71 21.36 -6.80
CA VAL A 86 0.67 20.64 -5.52
C VAL A 86 1.89 20.96 -4.66
N LEU A 87 1.65 21.32 -3.40
CA LEU A 87 2.65 21.32 -2.33
C LEU A 87 2.37 20.12 -1.41
N HIS A 88 3.37 19.26 -1.21
CA HIS A 88 3.26 18.10 -0.33
C HIS A 88 4.20 18.28 0.87
N MET A 89 3.64 18.23 2.07
CA MET A 89 4.38 18.50 3.32
C MET A 89 4.25 17.32 4.28
N ASP A 90 5.32 16.99 4.98
CA ASP A 90 5.27 16.03 6.08
C ASP A 90 6.08 16.53 7.28
N ARG A 91 5.54 16.33 8.49
CA ARG A 91 6.24 16.60 9.75
C ARG A 91 7.40 15.63 10.01
N ASN A 92 7.37 14.45 9.38
CA ASN A 92 8.40 13.43 9.47
C ASN A 92 9.52 13.66 8.44
N LYS A 93 10.70 13.12 8.72
CA LYS A 93 11.85 13.11 7.80
C LYS A 93 11.88 11.91 6.85
N TYR A 94 10.88 11.01 6.94
CA TYR A 94 10.78 9.77 6.18
C TYR A 94 9.40 9.63 5.54
N TYR A 95 9.32 8.85 4.47
CA TYR A 95 8.07 8.54 3.78
C TYR A 95 7.31 7.38 4.42
N GLY A 96 5.99 7.34 4.21
CA GLY A 96 5.13 6.22 4.55
C GLY A 96 4.23 6.43 5.77
N GLY A 97 4.53 7.40 6.65
CA GLY A 97 3.70 7.66 7.83
C GLY A 97 3.45 6.41 8.67
N GLU A 98 2.17 6.07 8.92
CA GLU A 98 1.77 4.87 9.66
C GLU A 98 2.09 3.56 8.92
N SER A 99 2.14 3.59 7.59
CA SER A 99 2.46 2.42 6.74
C SER A 99 3.93 2.35 6.34
N ALA A 100 4.81 3.06 7.04
CA ALA A 100 6.23 3.06 6.75
C ALA A 100 6.86 1.66 6.82
N SER A 101 7.90 1.46 6.02
CA SER A 101 8.80 0.31 6.14
C SER A 101 9.96 0.68 7.06
N ILE A 102 10.28 -0.19 8.01
CA ILE A 102 11.32 0.04 9.01
C ILE A 102 12.57 -0.75 8.66
N THR A 103 13.68 -0.03 8.55
CA THR A 103 15.02 -0.57 8.35
C THR A 103 16.04 0.34 9.04
N PRO A 104 17.10 -0.17 9.67
CA PRO A 104 17.42 -1.58 9.94
C PRO A 104 16.53 -2.21 11.04
N LEU A 105 16.72 -3.50 11.34
CA LEU A 105 15.89 -4.25 12.30
C LEU A 105 15.93 -3.64 13.72
N GLU A 106 17.04 -3.03 14.13
CA GLU A 106 17.18 -2.31 15.41
C GLU A 106 16.15 -1.20 15.59
N GLU A 107 15.79 -0.52 14.49
CA GLU A 107 14.78 0.54 14.52
C GLU A 107 13.38 -0.04 14.85
N LEU A 108 13.08 -1.26 14.38
CA LEU A 108 11.84 -1.94 14.72
C LEU A 108 11.79 -2.28 16.21
N PHE A 109 12.85 -2.88 16.76
CA PHE A 109 12.92 -3.17 18.19
C PHE A 109 12.80 -1.90 19.04
N THR A 110 13.52 -0.84 18.66
CA THR A 110 13.45 0.47 19.32
C THR A 110 12.05 1.06 19.29
N LYS A 111 11.37 1.01 18.13
CA LYS A 111 10.01 1.53 17.96
C LYS A 111 9.01 0.85 18.90
N PHE A 112 9.21 -0.44 19.15
CA PHE A 112 8.34 -1.23 20.04
C PHE A 112 8.88 -1.34 21.49
N ASN A 113 9.88 -0.52 21.86
CA ASN A 113 10.50 -0.50 23.18
C ASN A 113 11.04 -1.89 23.60
N MET A 114 11.56 -2.67 22.64
CA MET A 114 12.13 -3.99 22.88
C MET A 114 13.65 -3.91 22.97
N PRO A 115 14.29 -4.82 23.78
CA PRO A 115 15.74 -4.88 23.86
C PRO A 115 16.39 -5.21 22.51
N VAL A 116 17.41 -4.45 22.12
CA VAL A 116 18.18 -4.68 20.87
C VAL A 116 19.26 -5.76 21.05
N ALA A 117 19.59 -6.15 22.30
CA ALA A 117 20.58 -7.16 22.58
C ALA A 117 20.18 -8.53 22.01
N GLY A 118 21.11 -9.21 21.33
CA GLY A 118 20.87 -10.53 20.70
C GLY A 118 20.28 -10.46 19.30
N ILE A 119 20.18 -9.25 18.73
CA ILE A 119 19.56 -9.05 17.40
C ILE A 119 20.36 -9.76 16.27
N GLU A 120 21.62 -10.10 16.52
CA GLU A 120 22.49 -10.81 15.58
C GLU A 120 21.96 -12.20 15.22
N GLU A 121 21.13 -12.81 16.07
CA GLU A 121 20.47 -14.10 15.77
C GLU A 121 19.56 -14.04 14.55
N TYR A 122 19.03 -12.85 14.22
CA TYR A 122 18.16 -12.61 13.05
C TYR A 122 18.96 -12.38 11.76
N GLY A 123 20.29 -12.49 11.79
CA GLY A 123 21.17 -12.23 10.66
C GLY A 123 21.54 -10.76 10.52
N ARG A 124 21.79 -10.30 9.30
CA ARG A 124 22.19 -8.92 9.07
C ARG A 124 20.99 -7.98 9.21
N SER A 125 21.05 -7.08 10.16
CA SER A 125 19.97 -6.15 10.46
C SER A 125 19.55 -5.28 9.27
N ARG A 126 20.47 -4.86 8.42
CA ARG A 126 20.21 -4.09 7.21
C ARG A 126 19.51 -4.86 6.08
N ASP A 127 19.44 -6.19 6.18
CA ASP A 127 18.71 -7.03 5.21
C ASP A 127 17.21 -7.07 5.54
N TRP A 128 16.80 -6.41 6.63
CA TRP A 128 15.41 -6.33 7.05
C TRP A 128 14.79 -5.03 6.60
N ASN A 129 13.60 -5.13 6.03
CA ASN A 129 12.75 -4.01 5.68
C ASN A 129 11.30 -4.37 6.04
N VAL A 130 10.89 -4.00 7.25
CA VAL A 130 9.66 -4.48 7.86
C VAL A 130 8.54 -3.47 7.67
N ASP A 131 7.54 -3.82 6.88
CA ASP A 131 6.36 -3.01 6.69
C ASP A 131 5.47 -3.05 7.93
N LEU A 132 5.08 -1.88 8.46
CA LEU A 132 4.20 -1.78 9.62
C LEU A 132 2.76 -2.15 9.30
N ILE A 133 2.32 -1.94 8.07
CA ILE A 133 1.00 -2.28 7.57
C ILE A 133 1.14 -3.00 6.21
N PRO A 134 1.64 -4.25 6.19
CA PRO A 134 1.80 -4.99 4.95
C PRO A 134 0.44 -5.28 4.31
N LYS A 135 0.33 -4.98 3.02
CA LYS A 135 -0.84 -5.27 2.20
C LYS A 135 -0.39 -5.78 0.83
N PHE A 136 -1.06 -6.80 0.33
CA PHE A 136 -0.84 -7.33 -1.02
C PHE A 136 -1.57 -6.48 -2.07
N LEU A 137 -0.98 -6.41 -3.26
CA LEU A 137 -1.63 -5.84 -4.43
C LEU A 137 -2.36 -6.95 -5.18
N MET A 138 -3.61 -6.72 -5.56
CA MET A 138 -4.29 -7.58 -6.53
C MET A 138 -3.67 -7.37 -7.91
N ALA A 139 -3.28 -8.44 -8.61
CA ALA A 139 -2.55 -8.35 -9.87
C ALA A 139 -3.32 -7.65 -11.01
N ASN A 140 -4.64 -7.59 -10.93
CA ASN A 140 -5.51 -6.81 -11.80
C ASN A 140 -6.25 -5.67 -11.08
N GLY A 141 -5.83 -5.36 -9.83
CA GLY A 141 -6.47 -4.37 -8.96
C GLY A 141 -6.21 -2.92 -9.38
N GLN A 142 -6.92 -2.01 -8.73
CA GLN A 142 -6.84 -0.58 -9.03
C GLN A 142 -5.43 -0.02 -8.83
N LEU A 143 -4.72 -0.43 -7.78
CA LEU A 143 -3.36 0.04 -7.53
C LEU A 143 -2.39 -0.38 -8.65
N VAL A 144 -2.49 -1.64 -9.12
CA VAL A 144 -1.64 -2.10 -10.23
C VAL A 144 -1.96 -1.35 -11.53
N LYS A 145 -3.24 -1.10 -11.81
CA LYS A 145 -3.64 -0.28 -12.96
C LYS A 145 -3.07 1.14 -12.85
N LEU A 146 -3.17 1.74 -11.68
CA LEU A 146 -2.62 3.06 -11.41
C LEU A 146 -1.09 3.07 -11.62
N LEU A 147 -0.36 2.13 -11.03
CA LEU A 147 1.09 2.00 -11.18
C LEU A 147 1.53 1.83 -12.64
N ILE A 148 0.80 1.02 -13.42
CA ILE A 148 1.10 0.81 -14.84
C ILE A 148 0.86 2.09 -15.64
N HIS A 149 -0.31 2.70 -15.48
CA HIS A 149 -0.67 3.90 -16.24
C HIS A 149 0.17 5.12 -15.89
N THR A 150 0.63 5.24 -14.64
CA THR A 150 1.50 6.33 -14.20
C THR A 150 2.98 6.07 -14.50
N GLY A 151 3.34 4.87 -14.95
CA GLY A 151 4.73 4.49 -15.18
C GLY A 151 5.56 4.32 -13.90
N VAL A 152 4.95 4.40 -12.72
CA VAL A 152 5.64 4.21 -11.42
C VAL A 152 6.23 2.80 -11.31
N THR A 153 5.66 1.81 -12.03
CA THR A 153 6.22 0.45 -12.13
C THR A 153 7.66 0.40 -12.65
N ARG A 154 8.13 1.42 -13.36
CA ARG A 154 9.52 1.47 -13.86
C ARG A 154 10.57 1.58 -12.74
N TYR A 155 10.14 1.98 -11.55
CA TYR A 155 10.99 2.15 -10.37
C TYR A 155 10.84 1.05 -9.33
N LEU A 156 9.91 0.11 -9.57
CA LEU A 156 9.49 -0.89 -8.58
C LEU A 156 9.53 -2.27 -9.19
N GLU A 157 10.07 -3.22 -8.46
CA GLU A 157 10.03 -4.62 -8.82
C GLU A 157 9.02 -5.37 -7.95
N PHE A 158 8.23 -6.23 -8.57
CA PHE A 158 7.19 -7.00 -7.88
C PHE A 158 7.40 -8.50 -8.06
N LYS A 159 7.06 -9.25 -7.02
CA LYS A 159 7.04 -10.71 -7.06
C LYS A 159 5.64 -11.22 -6.73
N SER A 160 5.18 -12.25 -7.46
CA SER A 160 3.91 -12.90 -7.15
C SER A 160 4.00 -13.65 -5.82
N CYS A 161 2.96 -13.53 -4.99
CA CYS A 161 2.77 -14.32 -3.80
C CYS A 161 2.55 -15.80 -4.21
N GLU A 162 3.11 -16.75 -3.45
CA GLU A 162 3.08 -18.17 -3.84
C GLU A 162 1.77 -18.88 -3.54
N GLY A 163 0.98 -18.37 -2.62
CA GLY A 163 -0.29 -18.98 -2.28
C GLY A 163 -1.30 -18.08 -1.59
N SER A 164 -2.58 -18.35 -1.88
CA SER A 164 -3.72 -17.83 -1.15
C SER A 164 -4.41 -18.99 -0.45
N TYR A 165 -4.72 -18.82 0.82
CA TYR A 165 -5.26 -19.87 1.67
C TYR A 165 -6.47 -19.37 2.46
N VAL A 166 -7.35 -20.30 2.83
CA VAL A 166 -8.47 -20.04 3.72
C VAL A 166 -8.47 -21.07 4.85
N TYR A 167 -8.79 -20.60 6.04
CA TYR A 167 -8.97 -21.46 7.21
C TYR A 167 -10.42 -21.98 7.24
N LYS A 168 -10.57 -23.30 7.36
CA LYS A 168 -11.86 -23.97 7.45
C LYS A 168 -11.76 -25.20 8.33
N ALA A 169 -12.66 -25.36 9.29
CA ALA A 169 -12.78 -26.53 10.15
C ALA A 169 -11.43 -26.98 10.78
N GLY A 170 -10.67 -26.05 11.32
CA GLY A 170 -9.40 -26.34 12.01
C GLY A 170 -8.20 -26.53 11.08
N LYS A 171 -8.33 -26.32 9.76
CA LYS A 171 -7.27 -26.58 8.77
C LYS A 171 -7.12 -25.43 7.80
N ILE A 172 -5.90 -25.26 7.29
CA ILE A 172 -5.59 -24.35 6.19
C ILE A 172 -5.82 -25.11 4.86
N HIS A 173 -6.56 -24.49 3.96
CA HIS A 173 -6.81 -25.01 2.62
C HIS A 173 -6.31 -24.00 1.58
N LYS A 174 -5.58 -24.47 0.58
CA LYS A 174 -5.20 -23.61 -0.55
C LYS A 174 -6.44 -23.23 -1.34
N VAL A 175 -6.58 -21.97 -1.68
CA VAL A 175 -7.53 -21.50 -2.68
C VAL A 175 -7.03 -21.99 -4.03
N PRO A 176 -7.80 -22.81 -4.77
CA PRO A 176 -7.33 -23.40 -6.03
C PRO A 176 -6.99 -22.32 -7.06
N ALA A 177 -5.83 -22.44 -7.69
CA ALA A 177 -5.38 -21.57 -8.76
C ALA A 177 -5.75 -22.08 -10.16
N ASP A 178 -6.03 -23.35 -10.29
CA ASP A 178 -6.42 -24.01 -11.53
C ASP A 178 -7.45 -25.14 -11.32
N GLU A 179 -7.96 -25.70 -12.42
CA GLU A 179 -8.95 -26.79 -12.35
C GLU A 179 -8.40 -28.05 -11.67
N LYS A 180 -7.12 -28.33 -11.81
CA LYS A 180 -6.46 -29.51 -11.23
C LYS A 180 -6.37 -29.39 -9.71
N GLU A 181 -5.99 -28.21 -9.22
CA GLU A 181 -6.02 -27.88 -7.79
C GLU A 181 -7.46 -27.88 -7.24
N ALA A 182 -8.43 -27.36 -8.01
CA ALA A 182 -9.85 -27.38 -7.62
C ALA A 182 -10.40 -28.79 -7.46
N LEU A 183 -10.06 -29.72 -8.35
CA LEU A 183 -10.44 -31.12 -8.24
C LEU A 183 -9.81 -31.80 -7.03
N ALA A 184 -8.54 -31.51 -6.74
CA ALA A 184 -7.79 -32.09 -5.62
C ALA A 184 -8.13 -31.44 -4.27
N SER A 185 -8.73 -30.24 -4.26
CA SER A 185 -9.01 -29.47 -3.04
C SER A 185 -10.00 -30.17 -2.12
N GLY A 186 -9.74 -30.15 -0.82
CA GLY A 186 -10.68 -30.60 0.22
C GLY A 186 -11.69 -29.54 0.67
N LEU A 187 -11.71 -28.34 0.05
CA LEU A 187 -12.59 -27.22 0.43
C LEU A 187 -14.08 -27.54 0.26
N MET A 188 -14.42 -28.31 -0.74
CA MET A 188 -15.81 -28.58 -1.14
C MET A 188 -15.99 -30.04 -1.53
N GLY A 189 -17.20 -30.58 -1.30
CA GLY A 189 -17.60 -31.88 -1.82
C GLY A 189 -17.77 -31.85 -3.35
N MET A 190 -17.85 -33.02 -3.98
CA MET A 190 -17.85 -33.15 -5.45
C MET A 190 -19.04 -32.43 -6.12
N PHE A 191 -20.23 -32.52 -5.55
CA PHE A 191 -21.42 -31.83 -6.08
C PHE A 191 -21.32 -30.32 -5.92
N GLU A 192 -20.74 -29.84 -4.79
CA GLU A 192 -20.53 -28.45 -4.53
C GLU A 192 -19.51 -27.86 -5.50
N LYS A 193 -18.42 -28.56 -5.80
CA LYS A 193 -17.44 -28.15 -6.82
C LYS A 193 -18.08 -27.91 -8.17
N ARG A 194 -19.06 -28.78 -8.58
CA ARG A 194 -19.77 -28.59 -9.85
C ARG A 194 -20.66 -27.33 -9.81
N ARG A 195 -21.38 -27.10 -8.72
CA ARG A 195 -22.22 -25.91 -8.54
C ARG A 195 -21.36 -24.64 -8.53
N PHE A 196 -20.26 -24.66 -7.79
CA PHE A 196 -19.32 -23.57 -7.70
C PHE A 196 -18.65 -23.26 -9.06
N ARG A 197 -18.28 -24.27 -9.83
CA ARG A 197 -17.79 -24.08 -11.21
C ARG A 197 -18.82 -23.38 -12.09
N ASN A 198 -20.08 -23.78 -12.03
CA ASN A 198 -21.16 -23.13 -12.80
C ASN A 198 -21.32 -21.66 -12.39
N PHE A 199 -21.23 -21.38 -11.10
CA PHE A 199 -21.24 -20.01 -10.58
C PHE A 199 -20.04 -19.20 -11.11
N LEU A 200 -18.83 -19.71 -11.04
CA LEU A 200 -17.64 -19.02 -11.57
C LEU A 200 -17.73 -18.78 -13.08
N THR A 201 -18.23 -19.76 -13.84
CA THR A 201 -18.46 -19.61 -15.29
C THR A 201 -19.47 -18.48 -15.55
N PHE A 202 -20.58 -18.44 -14.80
CA PHE A 202 -21.54 -17.34 -14.89
C PHE A 202 -20.89 -15.99 -14.61
N ILE A 203 -20.09 -15.88 -13.53
CA ILE A 203 -19.38 -14.64 -13.19
C ILE A 203 -18.44 -14.20 -14.32
N GLN A 204 -17.70 -15.12 -14.93
CA GLN A 204 -16.77 -14.78 -16.02
C GLN A 204 -17.48 -14.29 -17.29
N GLU A 205 -18.61 -14.93 -17.64
CA GLU A 205 -19.43 -14.57 -18.80
C GLU A 205 -20.25 -13.30 -18.58
N PHE A 206 -20.47 -12.88 -17.32
CA PHE A 206 -21.32 -11.75 -16.97
C PHE A 206 -20.75 -10.44 -17.53
N ASN A 207 -21.56 -9.73 -18.33
CA ASN A 207 -21.23 -8.39 -18.82
C ASN A 207 -22.30 -7.40 -18.34
N PHE A 208 -21.89 -6.34 -17.65
CA PHE A 208 -22.79 -5.31 -17.11
C PHE A 208 -23.53 -4.55 -18.21
N ASP A 209 -22.95 -4.44 -19.39
CA ASP A 209 -23.50 -3.71 -20.54
C ASP A 209 -24.34 -4.60 -21.48
N ASP A 210 -24.35 -5.93 -21.26
CA ASP A 210 -25.12 -6.88 -22.08
C ASP A 210 -26.04 -7.74 -21.21
N GLN A 211 -27.33 -7.39 -21.20
CA GLN A 211 -28.36 -8.07 -20.42
C GLN A 211 -28.53 -9.55 -20.80
N ASN A 212 -28.16 -9.96 -22.02
CA ASN A 212 -28.25 -11.37 -22.43
C ASN A 212 -27.34 -12.28 -21.60
N THR A 213 -26.27 -11.72 -21.01
CA THR A 213 -25.32 -12.45 -20.14
C THR A 213 -25.81 -12.59 -18.71
N TRP A 214 -26.86 -11.88 -18.31
CA TRP A 214 -27.31 -11.81 -16.92
C TRP A 214 -28.01 -13.07 -16.44
N LYS A 215 -28.57 -13.88 -17.35
CA LYS A 215 -29.25 -15.15 -17.00
C LYS A 215 -30.27 -14.97 -15.85
N ASP A 216 -31.14 -13.97 -15.92
CA ASP A 216 -32.15 -13.58 -14.92
C ASP A 216 -31.55 -13.08 -13.57
N VAL A 217 -30.32 -12.61 -13.56
CA VAL A 217 -29.69 -11.95 -12.40
C VAL A 217 -29.51 -10.48 -12.71
N ASN A 218 -30.40 -9.63 -12.18
CA ASN A 218 -30.25 -8.18 -12.33
C ASN A 218 -29.22 -7.68 -11.29
N PRO A 219 -28.08 -7.08 -11.71
CA PRO A 219 -27.02 -6.68 -10.81
C PRO A 219 -27.41 -5.61 -9.80
N THR A 220 -28.48 -4.84 -10.06
CA THR A 220 -28.91 -3.74 -9.19
C THR A 220 -30.04 -4.11 -8.23
N THR A 221 -30.75 -5.21 -8.47
CA THR A 221 -31.91 -5.62 -7.66
C THR A 221 -31.77 -7.00 -7.04
N THR A 222 -31.10 -7.94 -7.72
CA THR A 222 -30.85 -9.28 -7.18
C THR A 222 -29.77 -9.22 -6.10
N THR A 223 -30.04 -9.76 -4.91
CA THR A 223 -29.06 -9.77 -3.81
C THR A 223 -27.98 -10.82 -4.04
N SER A 224 -26.81 -10.63 -3.39
CA SER A 224 -25.73 -11.61 -3.45
C SER A 224 -26.17 -12.98 -2.93
N LEU A 225 -27.00 -13.02 -1.87
CA LEU A 225 -27.55 -14.26 -1.34
C LEU A 225 -28.43 -14.99 -2.37
N GLN A 226 -29.32 -14.26 -3.07
CA GLN A 226 -30.16 -14.83 -4.12
C GLN A 226 -29.34 -15.41 -5.29
N VAL A 227 -28.19 -14.80 -5.61
CA VAL A 227 -27.28 -15.37 -6.61
C VAL A 227 -26.71 -16.69 -6.11
N TYR A 228 -26.25 -16.78 -4.89
CA TYR A 228 -25.74 -18.03 -4.32
C TYR A 228 -26.81 -19.12 -4.30
N GLU A 229 -28.03 -18.80 -3.87
CA GLU A 229 -29.18 -19.71 -3.85
C GLU A 229 -29.54 -20.20 -5.26
N LYS A 230 -29.51 -19.31 -6.27
CA LYS A 230 -29.74 -19.67 -7.68
C LYS A 230 -28.77 -20.74 -8.17
N PHE A 231 -27.52 -20.67 -7.76
CA PHE A 231 -26.51 -21.68 -8.10
C PHE A 231 -26.48 -22.87 -7.13
N GLY A 232 -27.31 -22.85 -6.07
CA GLY A 232 -27.42 -23.90 -5.07
C GLY A 232 -26.18 -24.07 -4.22
N LEU A 233 -25.43 -23.00 -3.99
CA LEU A 233 -24.23 -23.00 -3.16
C LEU A 233 -24.62 -23.11 -1.68
N ASP A 234 -23.84 -23.88 -0.90
CA ASP A 234 -24.03 -23.99 0.53
C ASP A 234 -23.43 -22.81 1.31
N LYS A 235 -23.80 -22.70 2.59
CA LYS A 235 -23.35 -21.58 3.45
C LYS A 235 -21.84 -21.51 3.61
N GLU A 236 -21.15 -22.65 3.65
CA GLU A 236 -19.69 -22.68 3.77
C GLU A 236 -19.02 -22.17 2.48
N THR A 237 -19.65 -22.45 1.34
CA THR A 237 -19.22 -21.90 0.03
C THR A 237 -19.53 -20.42 -0.08
N HIS A 238 -20.62 -19.92 0.53
CA HIS A 238 -20.88 -18.48 0.63
C HIS A 238 -19.77 -17.79 1.41
N ASP A 239 -19.42 -18.30 2.60
CA ASP A 239 -18.35 -17.73 3.44
C ASP A 239 -17.00 -17.75 2.70
N PHE A 240 -16.66 -18.89 2.09
CA PHE A 240 -15.43 -18.98 1.28
C PHE A 240 -15.41 -17.98 0.13
N THR A 241 -16.51 -17.89 -0.62
CA THR A 241 -16.59 -16.99 -1.80
C THR A 241 -16.59 -15.54 -1.38
N GLY A 242 -17.33 -15.18 -0.34
CA GLY A 242 -17.43 -13.80 0.14
C GLY A 242 -16.14 -13.29 0.76
N HIS A 243 -15.52 -14.06 1.64
CA HIS A 243 -14.37 -13.61 2.42
C HIS A 243 -13.02 -13.90 1.75
N ALA A 244 -12.85 -15.07 1.08
CA ALA A 244 -11.56 -15.44 0.51
C ALA A 244 -11.39 -15.10 -0.97
N LEU A 245 -12.48 -14.91 -1.74
CA LEU A 245 -12.43 -14.52 -3.15
C LEU A 245 -12.89 -13.07 -3.36
N ALA A 246 -14.10 -12.74 -2.90
CA ALA A 246 -14.64 -11.39 -3.06
C ALA A 246 -14.10 -10.39 -2.01
N LEU A 247 -13.42 -10.88 -0.97
CA LEU A 247 -12.74 -10.06 0.04
C LEU A 247 -13.67 -9.07 0.75
N PHE A 248 -14.92 -9.48 1.02
CA PHE A 248 -15.82 -8.76 1.90
C PHE A 248 -15.34 -8.92 3.36
N ARG A 249 -15.54 -7.91 4.16
CA ARG A 249 -15.09 -7.87 5.57
C ARG A 249 -16.12 -8.39 6.56
N ASP A 250 -17.38 -8.48 6.11
CA ASP A 250 -18.54 -8.92 6.88
C ASP A 250 -19.61 -9.48 5.94
N ASP A 251 -20.71 -10.00 6.51
CA ASP A 251 -21.79 -10.61 5.76
C ASP A 251 -22.87 -9.64 5.24
N ALA A 252 -22.72 -8.33 5.47
CA ALA A 252 -23.73 -7.35 5.05
C ALA A 252 -23.94 -7.37 3.53
N TYR A 253 -22.92 -7.76 2.76
CA TYR A 253 -23.00 -7.88 1.29
C TYR A 253 -24.02 -8.90 0.82
N LEU A 254 -24.38 -9.90 1.63
CA LEU A 254 -25.37 -10.92 1.26
C LEU A 254 -26.74 -10.31 0.98
N ALA A 255 -27.11 -9.25 1.72
CA ALA A 255 -28.37 -8.54 1.55
C ALA A 255 -28.28 -7.39 0.52
N GLN A 256 -27.09 -7.10 -0.01
CA GLN A 256 -26.87 -6.02 -0.98
C GLN A 256 -27.00 -6.54 -2.43
N PRO A 257 -27.26 -5.63 -3.39
CA PRO A 257 -27.25 -5.95 -4.81
C PRO A 257 -25.94 -6.63 -5.22
N CYS A 258 -26.03 -7.66 -6.09
CA CYS A 258 -24.92 -8.54 -6.42
C CYS A 258 -23.84 -7.94 -7.34
N ALA A 259 -24.05 -6.73 -7.84
CA ALA A 259 -23.09 -6.06 -8.74
C ALA A 259 -21.65 -6.08 -8.16
N GLU A 260 -21.52 -5.75 -6.88
CA GLU A 260 -20.20 -5.70 -6.22
C GLU A 260 -19.62 -7.10 -6.02
N LEU A 261 -20.41 -8.09 -5.66
CA LEU A 261 -19.99 -9.49 -5.60
C LEU A 261 -19.40 -9.95 -6.94
N ILE A 262 -20.12 -9.69 -8.04
CA ILE A 262 -19.69 -10.07 -9.40
C ILE A 262 -18.36 -9.40 -9.75
N ARG A 263 -18.23 -8.07 -9.51
CA ARG A 263 -16.99 -7.34 -9.80
C ARG A 263 -15.80 -7.90 -9.02
N ARG A 264 -15.96 -8.19 -7.73
CA ARG A 264 -14.88 -8.65 -6.86
C ARG A 264 -14.43 -10.07 -7.18
N VAL A 265 -15.37 -11.00 -7.41
CA VAL A 265 -15.02 -12.37 -7.82
C VAL A 265 -14.34 -12.36 -9.19
N LYS A 266 -14.81 -11.50 -10.10
CA LYS A 266 -14.17 -11.28 -11.42
C LYS A 266 -12.75 -10.75 -11.27
N LEU A 267 -12.55 -9.72 -10.42
CA LEU A 267 -11.24 -9.16 -10.12
C LEU A 267 -10.28 -10.23 -9.56
N TYR A 268 -10.75 -11.09 -8.65
CA TYR A 268 -9.94 -12.18 -8.11
C TYR A 268 -9.51 -13.15 -9.22
N SER A 269 -10.44 -13.58 -10.05
CA SER A 269 -10.18 -14.50 -11.15
C SER A 269 -9.23 -13.92 -12.19
N ASP A 270 -9.44 -12.67 -12.59
CA ASP A 270 -8.59 -11.97 -13.55
C ASP A 270 -7.17 -11.74 -12.99
N SER A 271 -7.07 -11.44 -11.69
CA SER A 271 -5.78 -11.31 -11.01
C SER A 271 -5.03 -12.64 -10.95
N LEU A 272 -5.74 -13.72 -10.64
CA LEU A 272 -5.18 -15.06 -10.60
C LEU A 272 -4.67 -15.51 -11.97
N ALA A 273 -5.41 -15.21 -13.03
CA ALA A 273 -5.06 -15.57 -14.41
C ALA A 273 -3.73 -14.94 -14.88
N ARG A 274 -3.32 -13.79 -14.31
CA ARG A 274 -2.08 -13.11 -14.70
C ARG A 274 -0.80 -13.90 -14.37
N TYR A 275 -0.76 -14.56 -13.22
CA TYR A 275 0.47 -15.21 -12.71
C TYR A 275 0.27 -16.68 -12.35
N GLY A 276 -0.95 -17.19 -12.31
CA GLY A 276 -1.28 -18.60 -12.17
C GLY A 276 -0.97 -19.28 -10.83
N LYS A 277 -0.53 -18.53 -9.81
CA LYS A 277 -0.23 -19.07 -8.47
C LYS A 277 -1.15 -18.53 -7.39
N SER A 278 -1.30 -17.23 -7.35
CA SER A 278 -2.22 -16.48 -6.50
C SER A 278 -2.57 -15.15 -7.17
N PRO A 279 -3.64 -14.46 -6.74
CA PRO A 279 -4.00 -13.17 -7.29
C PRO A 279 -3.12 -12.02 -6.78
N TYR A 280 -2.15 -12.29 -5.93
CA TYR A 280 -1.44 -11.30 -5.14
C TYR A 280 -0.01 -11.05 -5.59
N LEU A 281 0.39 -9.78 -5.53
CA LEU A 281 1.76 -9.30 -5.71
C LEU A 281 2.24 -8.61 -4.43
N TYR A 282 3.55 -8.63 -4.23
CA TYR A 282 4.22 -7.82 -3.21
C TYR A 282 5.51 -7.24 -3.79
N PRO A 283 5.86 -5.97 -3.49
CA PRO A 283 7.09 -5.38 -4.01
C PRO A 283 8.33 -6.03 -3.37
N LEU A 284 9.40 -6.11 -4.15
CA LEU A 284 10.72 -6.36 -3.58
C LEU A 284 11.13 -5.17 -2.73
N TYR A 285 11.85 -5.43 -1.64
CA TYR A 285 12.29 -4.44 -0.65
C TYR A 285 11.15 -3.77 0.15
N GLY A 286 9.90 -4.29 0.07
CA GLY A 286 8.77 -3.82 0.87
C GLY A 286 7.97 -2.67 0.27
N LEU A 287 6.97 -2.20 1.02
CA LEU A 287 5.97 -1.24 0.54
C LEU A 287 6.45 0.22 0.59
N GLY A 288 7.52 0.51 1.33
CA GLY A 288 8.01 1.88 1.55
C GLY A 288 8.43 2.61 0.27
N GLU A 289 8.73 1.88 -0.80
CA GLU A 289 9.07 2.47 -2.09
C GLU A 289 7.84 2.96 -2.88
N LEU A 290 6.64 2.47 -2.57
CA LEU A 290 5.41 2.93 -3.22
C LEU A 290 5.14 4.43 -3.00
N PRO A 291 5.13 4.95 -1.77
CA PRO A 291 4.97 6.40 -1.53
C PRO A 291 6.04 7.23 -2.24
N GLN A 292 7.30 6.77 -2.22
CA GLN A 292 8.41 7.46 -2.89
C GLN A 292 8.26 7.47 -4.41
N GLY A 293 7.78 6.37 -5.01
CA GLY A 293 7.49 6.28 -6.43
C GLY A 293 6.43 7.30 -6.88
N PHE A 294 5.35 7.45 -6.11
CA PHE A 294 4.32 8.46 -6.37
C PHE A 294 4.81 9.88 -6.07
N ALA A 295 5.65 10.08 -5.06
CA ALA A 295 6.28 11.36 -4.79
C ALA A 295 7.16 11.80 -5.98
N ARG A 296 7.94 10.88 -6.54
CA ARG A 296 8.72 11.12 -7.76
C ARG A 296 7.82 11.44 -8.95
N LEU A 297 6.73 10.72 -9.14
CA LEU A 297 5.74 11.02 -10.17
C LEU A 297 5.23 12.47 -10.03
N SER A 298 4.76 12.84 -8.85
CA SER A 298 4.27 14.19 -8.58
C SER A 298 5.33 15.26 -8.91
N ALA A 299 6.59 15.04 -8.51
CA ALA A 299 7.69 15.95 -8.78
C ALA A 299 7.96 16.12 -10.29
N ILE A 300 7.85 15.07 -11.10
CA ILE A 300 7.98 15.12 -12.57
C ILE A 300 6.92 16.06 -13.17
N TYR A 301 5.71 16.07 -12.60
CA TYR A 301 4.62 16.94 -13.03
C TYR A 301 4.58 18.29 -12.27
N GLY A 302 5.68 18.69 -11.62
CA GLY A 302 5.84 20.00 -10.99
C GLY A 302 5.36 20.08 -9.54
N GLY A 303 5.01 18.96 -8.90
CA GLY A 303 4.72 18.91 -7.47
C GLY A 303 5.96 19.19 -6.62
N THR A 304 5.79 19.90 -5.52
CA THR A 304 6.86 20.27 -4.58
C THR A 304 6.71 19.49 -3.29
N TYR A 305 7.80 18.87 -2.79
CA TYR A 305 7.82 18.09 -1.55
C TYR A 305 8.69 18.77 -0.48
N MET A 306 8.15 18.84 0.75
CA MET A 306 8.86 19.35 1.93
C MET A 306 8.69 18.36 3.09
N LEU A 307 9.75 17.62 3.40
CA LEU A 307 9.83 16.77 4.59
C LEU A 307 10.33 17.57 5.79
N GLU A 308 10.14 17.01 7.00
CA GLU A 308 10.58 17.61 8.26
C GLU A 308 10.01 19.05 8.47
N LYS A 309 8.78 19.24 7.96
CA LYS A 309 8.06 20.52 8.02
C LYS A 309 6.89 20.39 9.00
N PRO A 310 6.97 20.95 10.20
CA PRO A 310 5.86 20.92 11.15
C PRO A 310 4.67 21.69 10.57
N ILE A 311 3.47 21.22 10.83
CA ILE A 311 2.22 21.90 10.46
C ILE A 311 1.68 22.56 11.71
N ASP A 312 1.69 23.90 11.75
CA ASP A 312 1.25 24.67 12.90
C ASP A 312 -0.29 24.81 12.89
N GLU A 313 -0.88 25.08 11.72
CA GLU A 313 -2.29 25.38 11.57
C GLU A 313 -2.75 25.19 10.12
N ILE A 314 -3.99 24.71 9.95
CA ILE A 314 -4.74 24.80 8.70
C ILE A 314 -5.59 26.07 8.78
N VAL A 315 -5.27 27.07 7.97
CA VAL A 315 -5.90 28.39 8.00
C VAL A 315 -7.25 28.34 7.29
N MET A 316 -8.29 28.80 7.98
CA MET A 316 -9.66 28.81 7.48
C MET A 316 -10.20 30.23 7.39
N GLU A 317 -10.94 30.53 6.31
CA GLU A 317 -11.72 31.75 6.13
C GLU A 317 -13.14 31.36 5.66
N ASP A 318 -14.15 31.91 6.27
CA ASP A 318 -15.56 31.65 5.94
C ASP A 318 -15.93 30.14 5.83
N GLY A 319 -15.31 29.31 6.69
CA GLY A 319 -15.53 27.85 6.73
C GLY A 319 -14.76 27.04 5.66
N LYS A 320 -13.96 27.70 4.81
CA LYS A 320 -13.12 27.05 3.78
C LYS A 320 -11.64 27.19 4.09
N VAL A 321 -10.84 26.23 3.68
CA VAL A 321 -9.39 26.32 3.79
C VAL A 321 -8.85 27.36 2.81
N VAL A 322 -7.91 28.19 3.28
CA VAL A 322 -7.20 29.19 2.46
C VAL A 322 -5.69 29.01 2.50
N GLY A 323 -5.17 28.17 3.37
CA GLY A 323 -3.75 27.89 3.45
C GLY A 323 -3.34 26.99 4.60
N VAL A 324 -2.06 26.70 4.66
CA VAL A 324 -1.39 25.93 5.73
C VAL A 324 -0.23 26.71 6.28
N LYS A 325 -0.20 26.88 7.59
CA LYS A 325 0.88 27.56 8.32
C LYS A 325 1.92 26.58 8.80
N SER A 326 3.18 26.89 8.59
CA SER A 326 4.32 26.08 9.01
C SER A 326 5.53 26.97 9.33
N GLY A 327 6.03 26.89 10.58
CA GLY A 327 7.20 27.67 10.99
C GLY A 327 7.03 29.19 10.88
N GLY A 328 5.79 29.69 11.06
CA GLY A 328 5.46 31.11 10.97
C GLY A 328 5.16 31.63 9.55
N GLU A 329 5.36 30.82 8.52
CA GLU A 329 5.04 31.13 7.13
C GLU A 329 3.71 30.45 6.73
N THR A 330 2.96 31.03 5.78
CA THR A 330 1.67 30.47 5.33
C THR A 330 1.70 30.24 3.83
N ALA A 331 1.59 28.97 3.40
CA ALA A 331 1.35 28.62 2.01
C ALA A 331 -0.14 28.70 1.74
N LYS A 332 -0.55 29.44 0.69
CA LYS A 332 -1.95 29.57 0.28
C LYS A 332 -2.38 28.38 -0.55
N CYS A 333 -3.62 27.92 -0.38
CA CYS A 333 -4.17 26.84 -1.20
C CYS A 333 -5.70 26.93 -1.29
N LYS A 334 -6.23 26.20 -2.29
CA LYS A 334 -7.67 26.04 -2.49
C LYS A 334 -8.21 24.78 -1.78
N GLN A 335 -7.37 23.75 -1.63
CA GLN A 335 -7.75 22.45 -1.08
C GLN A 335 -6.62 21.88 -0.21
N VAL A 336 -7.00 21.13 0.83
CA VAL A 336 -6.07 20.36 1.67
C VAL A 336 -6.47 18.89 1.62
N PHE A 337 -5.46 18.01 1.51
CA PHE A 337 -5.59 16.56 1.60
C PHE A 337 -4.70 16.07 2.74
N CYS A 338 -5.22 15.26 3.62
CA CYS A 338 -4.44 14.80 4.78
C CYS A 338 -4.89 13.46 5.33
N ASP A 339 -4.04 12.82 6.12
CA ASP A 339 -4.45 11.71 6.97
C ASP A 339 -5.16 12.23 8.24
N PRO A 340 -5.90 11.38 8.97
CA PRO A 340 -6.66 11.75 10.16
C PRO A 340 -5.83 12.43 11.26
N THR A 341 -4.53 12.15 11.35
CA THR A 341 -3.67 12.62 12.43
C THR A 341 -3.33 14.11 12.36
N TYR A 342 -3.56 14.75 11.22
CA TYR A 342 -3.40 16.19 11.04
C TYR A 342 -4.62 17.01 11.47
N VAL A 343 -5.79 16.36 11.56
CA VAL A 343 -7.08 17.03 11.80
C VAL A 343 -7.96 16.26 12.83
N PRO A 344 -7.48 16.06 14.06
CA PRO A 344 -8.18 15.23 15.05
C PRO A 344 -9.60 15.71 15.36
N ASP A 345 -9.87 17.01 15.24
CA ASP A 345 -11.22 17.57 15.52
C ASP A 345 -12.23 17.24 14.41
N ARG A 346 -11.76 16.89 13.18
CA ARG A 346 -12.58 16.63 12.00
C ARG A 346 -12.83 15.15 11.74
N VAL A 347 -12.34 14.30 12.61
CA VAL A 347 -12.50 12.85 12.50
C VAL A 347 -13.18 12.28 13.72
N GLU A 348 -13.80 11.12 13.56
CA GLU A 348 -14.37 10.34 14.65
C GLU A 348 -13.69 8.97 14.72
N LYS A 349 -13.44 8.50 15.92
CA LYS A 349 -12.94 7.16 16.19
C LYS A 349 -14.10 6.16 16.01
N VAL A 350 -13.97 5.26 15.04
CA VAL A 350 -15.02 4.27 14.73
C VAL A 350 -14.64 2.85 15.18
N GLY A 351 -13.41 2.64 15.64
CA GLY A 351 -12.96 1.33 16.10
C GLY A 351 -11.46 1.30 16.34
N GLN A 352 -10.94 0.08 16.42
CA GLN A 352 -9.50 -0.19 16.52
C GLN A 352 -9.13 -1.40 15.67
N VAL A 353 -7.87 -1.47 15.27
CA VAL A 353 -7.26 -2.62 14.60
C VAL A 353 -6.05 -3.05 15.41
N ILE A 354 -5.98 -4.34 15.71
CA ILE A 354 -4.78 -4.96 16.24
C ILE A 354 -3.96 -5.58 15.11
N ARG A 355 -2.64 -5.35 15.14
CA ARG A 355 -1.66 -5.93 14.24
C ARG A 355 -0.52 -6.54 15.05
N CYS A 356 -0.10 -7.75 14.70
CA CYS A 356 1.04 -8.40 15.30
C CYS A 356 2.03 -8.81 14.21
N ILE A 357 3.19 -8.13 14.18
CA ILE A 357 4.32 -8.51 13.35
C ILE A 357 5.04 -9.67 14.03
N CYS A 358 5.31 -10.76 13.32
CA CYS A 358 5.95 -11.95 13.82
C CYS A 358 7.17 -12.32 12.96
N LEU A 359 8.32 -12.47 13.59
CA LEU A 359 9.54 -12.97 12.95
C LEU A 359 9.60 -14.49 13.10
N LEU A 360 9.70 -15.20 11.98
CA LEU A 360 9.74 -16.66 11.92
C LEU A 360 11.00 -17.11 11.18
N ASN A 361 11.51 -18.28 11.55
CA ASN A 361 12.61 -18.95 10.85
C ASN A 361 12.16 -20.22 10.08
N HIS A 362 10.87 -20.29 9.78
CA HIS A 362 10.23 -21.38 9.04
C HIS A 362 8.98 -20.85 8.34
N PRO A 363 8.50 -21.48 7.24
CA PRO A 363 7.24 -21.17 6.61
C PRO A 363 6.04 -21.57 7.49
N ILE A 364 4.85 -21.07 7.19
CA ILE A 364 3.61 -21.50 7.86
C ILE A 364 3.33 -22.96 7.48
N ALA A 365 3.02 -23.79 8.49
CA ALA A 365 2.70 -25.19 8.29
C ALA A 365 1.49 -25.38 7.36
N ASN A 366 1.45 -26.47 6.60
CA ASN A 366 0.39 -26.82 5.63
C ASN A 366 0.24 -25.85 4.45
N THR A 367 1.20 -25.00 4.19
CA THR A 367 1.24 -24.11 3.01
C THR A 367 2.13 -24.65 1.89
N LYS A 368 2.56 -25.92 1.93
CA LYS A 368 3.55 -26.53 1.01
C LYS A 368 4.86 -25.74 1.00
N ASP A 369 5.32 -25.33 2.17
CA ASP A 369 6.54 -24.55 2.41
C ASP A 369 6.58 -23.25 1.59
N SER A 370 5.44 -22.63 1.36
CA SER A 370 5.33 -21.36 0.63
C SER A 370 6.20 -20.30 1.27
N LEU A 371 6.98 -19.61 0.45
CA LEU A 371 7.86 -18.50 0.88
C LEU A 371 7.11 -17.18 0.98
N SER A 372 5.88 -17.13 0.50
CA SER A 372 4.96 -16.01 0.71
C SER A 372 3.51 -16.49 0.57
N CYS A 373 2.63 -16.07 1.46
CA CYS A 373 1.23 -16.46 1.41
C CYS A 373 0.33 -15.47 2.15
N GLN A 374 -0.96 -15.53 1.77
CA GLN A 374 -2.06 -14.95 2.53
C GLN A 374 -2.93 -16.08 3.05
N VAL A 375 -3.34 -15.99 4.32
CA VAL A 375 -4.37 -16.85 4.91
C VAL A 375 -5.47 -15.97 5.45
N ILE A 376 -6.72 -16.25 5.06
CA ILE A 376 -7.90 -15.60 5.63
C ILE A 376 -8.59 -16.60 6.54
N ILE A 377 -8.90 -16.18 7.77
CA ILE A 377 -9.72 -16.90 8.72
C ILE A 377 -11.08 -16.22 8.75
N PRO A 378 -12.09 -16.76 8.06
CA PRO A 378 -13.42 -16.16 8.05
C PRO A 378 -14.00 -16.08 9.46
N GLN A 379 -14.69 -14.99 9.74
CA GLN A 379 -15.26 -14.65 11.06
C GLN A 379 -16.01 -15.79 11.73
N LYS A 380 -16.84 -16.50 10.99
CA LYS A 380 -17.65 -17.63 11.53
C LYS A 380 -16.83 -18.84 11.94
N GLN A 381 -15.64 -19.04 11.38
CA GLN A 381 -14.76 -20.15 11.73
C GLN A 381 -14.20 -20.04 13.15
N VAL A 382 -14.19 -18.83 13.70
CA VAL A 382 -13.63 -18.52 15.01
C VAL A 382 -14.63 -17.75 15.90
N ASN A 383 -15.92 -17.78 15.52
CA ASN A 383 -17.02 -17.15 16.25
C ASN A 383 -16.80 -15.65 16.53
N ARG A 384 -16.45 -14.91 15.47
CA ARG A 384 -16.23 -13.46 15.48
C ARG A 384 -17.16 -12.75 14.49
N ASN A 385 -17.17 -11.41 14.52
CA ASN A 385 -17.85 -10.56 13.54
C ASN A 385 -16.91 -9.98 12.48
N SER A 386 -15.61 -10.21 12.63
CA SER A 386 -14.58 -9.74 11.70
C SER A 386 -13.59 -10.86 11.41
N ASP A 387 -13.12 -10.91 10.17
CA ASP A 387 -12.11 -11.86 9.74
C ASP A 387 -10.76 -11.61 10.40
N ILE A 388 -9.93 -12.65 10.50
CA ILE A 388 -8.52 -12.51 10.85
C ILE A 388 -7.70 -12.71 9.59
N TYR A 389 -6.82 -11.77 9.31
CA TYR A 389 -5.93 -11.80 8.16
C TYR A 389 -4.52 -12.18 8.60
N VAL A 390 -3.93 -13.13 7.89
CA VAL A 390 -2.53 -13.54 8.06
C VAL A 390 -1.83 -13.34 6.73
N SER A 391 -0.79 -12.52 6.70
CA SER A 391 0.10 -12.38 5.55
C SER A 391 1.50 -12.81 5.94
N MET A 392 2.23 -13.44 5.04
CA MET A 392 3.63 -13.81 5.23
C MET A 392 4.43 -13.53 3.96
N VAL A 393 5.55 -12.87 4.13
CA VAL A 393 6.58 -12.64 3.12
C VAL A 393 7.93 -13.07 3.67
N SER A 394 8.93 -13.27 2.81
CA SER A 394 10.22 -13.80 3.25
C SER A 394 11.40 -13.10 2.61
N TYR A 395 12.60 -13.58 2.91
CA TYR A 395 13.84 -13.18 2.26
C TYR A 395 13.78 -13.17 0.73
N THR A 396 12.87 -13.93 0.11
CA THR A 396 12.71 -13.94 -1.34
C THR A 396 12.05 -12.68 -1.89
N HIS A 397 11.44 -11.86 -1.03
CA HIS A 397 10.96 -10.51 -1.33
C HIS A 397 11.97 -9.43 -0.90
N GLN A 398 13.19 -9.83 -0.49
CA GLN A 398 14.27 -8.92 -0.03
C GLN A 398 13.84 -8.05 1.17
N VAL A 399 12.99 -8.59 2.03
CA VAL A 399 12.47 -7.90 3.24
C VAL A 399 12.97 -8.49 4.55
N ALA A 400 13.70 -9.61 4.49
CA ALA A 400 14.25 -10.32 5.65
C ALA A 400 15.59 -10.95 5.29
N SER A 401 16.40 -11.24 6.30
CA SER A 401 17.62 -12.06 6.15
C SER A 401 17.28 -13.46 5.63
N LYS A 402 18.25 -14.11 4.97
CA LYS A 402 18.07 -15.44 4.38
C LYS A 402 17.50 -16.45 5.39
N ASN A 403 16.49 -17.20 4.95
CA ASN A 403 15.73 -18.19 5.75
C ASN A 403 14.86 -17.59 6.86
N TRP A 404 14.64 -16.27 6.83
CA TRP A 404 13.69 -15.59 7.71
C TRP A 404 12.43 -15.17 6.98
N PHE A 405 11.35 -15.07 7.76
CA PHE A 405 10.01 -14.73 7.30
C PHE A 405 9.44 -13.67 8.21
N ILE A 406 8.67 -12.77 7.63
CA ILE A 406 7.86 -11.77 8.34
C ILE A 406 6.41 -12.16 8.14
N ALA A 407 5.72 -12.49 9.21
CA ALA A 407 4.28 -12.71 9.19
C ALA A 407 3.56 -11.57 9.93
N MET A 408 2.39 -11.18 9.44
CA MET A 408 1.50 -10.24 10.08
C MET A 408 0.18 -10.93 10.37
N VAL A 409 -0.31 -10.80 11.59
CA VAL A 409 -1.68 -11.18 11.97
C VAL A 409 -2.45 -9.92 12.32
N SER A 410 -3.60 -9.71 11.71
CA SER A 410 -4.42 -8.50 11.93
C SER A 410 -5.91 -8.80 11.96
N THR A 411 -6.63 -8.06 12.78
CA THR A 411 -8.11 -8.07 12.82
C THR A 411 -8.66 -6.78 13.41
N THR A 412 -9.94 -6.51 13.18
CA THR A 412 -10.67 -5.46 13.88
C THR A 412 -10.88 -5.87 15.33
N VAL A 413 -10.66 -4.96 16.27
CA VAL A 413 -10.85 -5.19 17.71
C VAL A 413 -12.34 -5.18 18.04
N GLU A 414 -12.81 -6.23 18.73
CA GLU A 414 -14.21 -6.41 19.13
C GLU A 414 -14.38 -6.45 20.65
N THR A 415 -13.31 -6.72 21.40
CA THR A 415 -13.37 -6.94 22.84
C THR A 415 -12.33 -6.11 23.61
N ALA A 416 -12.36 -6.15 24.91
CA ALA A 416 -11.37 -5.52 25.78
C ALA A 416 -10.02 -6.27 25.83
N ASN A 417 -9.91 -7.44 25.16
CA ASN A 417 -8.68 -8.24 25.11
C ASN A 417 -8.24 -8.51 23.66
N PRO A 418 -7.72 -7.50 22.95
CA PRO A 418 -7.38 -7.60 21.53
C PRO A 418 -6.35 -8.68 21.21
N GLU A 419 -5.38 -8.95 22.10
CA GLU A 419 -4.37 -9.99 21.85
C GLU A 419 -4.95 -11.40 21.82
N ALA A 420 -6.00 -11.66 22.61
CA ALA A 420 -6.71 -12.94 22.55
C ALA A 420 -7.46 -13.12 21.23
N GLU A 421 -7.88 -12.01 20.62
CA GLU A 421 -8.64 -12.03 19.35
C GLU A 421 -7.81 -12.47 18.16
N ILE A 422 -6.51 -12.18 18.14
CA ILE A 422 -5.59 -12.62 17.07
C ILE A 422 -4.99 -14.01 17.32
N LYS A 423 -5.27 -14.62 18.49
CA LYS A 423 -4.70 -15.92 18.86
C LYS A 423 -4.93 -17.00 17.78
N PRO A 424 -6.11 -17.17 17.17
CA PRO A 424 -6.30 -18.16 16.11
C PRO A 424 -5.32 -17.96 14.92
N GLY A 425 -5.02 -16.72 14.56
CA GLY A 425 -4.03 -16.42 13.53
C GLY A 425 -2.60 -16.71 13.98
N LEU A 426 -2.24 -16.37 15.23
CA LEU A 426 -0.93 -16.64 15.79
C LEU A 426 -0.67 -18.16 15.92
N ASP A 427 -1.67 -18.93 16.30
CA ASP A 427 -1.57 -20.41 16.42
C ASP A 427 -1.24 -21.08 15.07
N LEU A 428 -1.64 -20.48 13.95
CA LEU A 428 -1.29 -20.98 12.61
C LEU A 428 0.19 -20.78 12.26
N LEU A 429 0.85 -19.78 12.86
CA LEU A 429 2.24 -19.47 12.57
C LEU A 429 3.23 -20.49 13.15
N GLY A 430 2.81 -21.27 14.16
CA GLY A 430 3.72 -22.17 14.89
C GLY A 430 4.69 -21.41 15.81
N PRO A 431 5.94 -21.86 15.98
CA PRO A 431 6.91 -21.22 16.87
C PRO A 431 7.31 -19.82 16.37
N ILE A 432 6.94 -18.77 17.11
CA ILE A 432 7.30 -17.39 16.80
C ILE A 432 8.59 -17.03 17.55
N LYS A 433 9.59 -16.52 16.84
CA LYS A 433 10.86 -16.08 17.44
C LYS A 433 10.72 -14.75 18.16
N GLN A 434 10.04 -13.79 17.51
CA GLN A 434 9.77 -12.47 18.08
C GLN A 434 8.43 -11.96 17.56
N LYS A 435 7.65 -11.30 18.42
CA LYS A 435 6.40 -10.64 18.04
C LYS A 435 6.39 -9.17 18.48
N PHE A 436 5.76 -8.33 17.68
CA PHE A 436 5.55 -6.92 17.96
C PHE A 436 4.06 -6.62 17.78
N VAL A 437 3.41 -6.25 18.87
CA VAL A 437 1.95 -5.98 18.87
C VAL A 437 1.72 -4.48 18.81
N HIS A 438 0.82 -4.07 17.93
CA HIS A 438 0.36 -2.69 17.80
C HIS A 438 -1.15 -2.62 17.68
N ILE A 439 -1.76 -1.74 18.45
CA ILE A 439 -3.19 -1.44 18.35
C ILE A 439 -3.31 0.02 17.89
N SER A 440 -3.97 0.22 16.78
CA SER A 440 -4.20 1.54 16.20
C SER A 440 -5.69 1.87 16.19
N ASP A 441 -6.00 3.14 16.45
CA ASP A 441 -7.35 3.66 16.30
C ASP A 441 -7.72 3.77 14.82
N VAL A 442 -8.96 3.48 14.49
CA VAL A 442 -9.52 3.67 13.15
C VAL A 442 -10.40 4.91 13.18
N TYR A 443 -10.00 5.88 12.37
CA TYR A 443 -10.71 7.14 12.23
C TYR A 443 -11.42 7.22 10.89
N LYS A 444 -12.56 7.91 10.90
CA LYS A 444 -13.36 8.25 9.73
C LYS A 444 -13.61 9.75 9.72
N PRO A 445 -13.58 10.41 8.54
CA PRO A 445 -13.97 11.81 8.43
C PRO A 445 -15.40 12.06 8.90
N LYS A 446 -15.64 13.15 9.63
CA LYS A 446 -16.98 13.59 10.03
C LYS A 446 -17.76 14.18 8.87
N ASP A 447 -17.06 14.73 7.86
CA ASP A 447 -17.64 15.29 6.65
C ASP A 447 -16.84 14.84 5.40
N LEU A 448 -17.41 15.07 4.24
CA LEU A 448 -16.82 14.65 2.96
C LEU A 448 -15.91 15.71 2.31
N GLY A 449 -15.68 16.84 2.97
CA GLY A 449 -14.77 17.89 2.54
C GLY A 449 -15.35 18.89 1.52
N ALA A 450 -16.57 18.72 1.05
CA ALA A 450 -17.14 19.58 0.00
C ALA A 450 -17.27 21.06 0.40
N GLU A 451 -17.62 21.32 1.65
CA GLU A 451 -17.78 22.69 2.18
C GLU A 451 -16.44 23.27 2.61
N SER A 452 -15.68 22.51 3.42
CA SER A 452 -14.42 22.99 4.00
C SER A 452 -13.24 22.95 3.04
N GLN A 453 -13.35 22.20 1.93
CA GLN A 453 -12.26 21.90 1.00
C GLN A 453 -11.06 21.17 1.65
N ILE A 454 -11.33 20.46 2.76
CA ILE A 454 -10.39 19.58 3.45
C ILE A 454 -10.83 18.14 3.24
N PHE A 455 -10.04 17.37 2.49
CA PHE A 455 -10.30 15.98 2.14
C PHE A 455 -9.41 15.08 2.99
N ILE A 456 -10.04 14.28 3.85
CA ILE A 456 -9.35 13.46 4.84
C ILE A 456 -9.43 12.00 4.41
N SER A 457 -8.30 11.30 4.36
CA SER A 457 -8.26 9.87 4.11
C SER A 457 -8.75 9.09 5.33
N GLN A 458 -9.27 7.88 5.13
CA GLN A 458 -9.64 7.01 6.24
C GLN A 458 -8.39 6.32 6.81
N SER A 459 -8.43 5.86 8.06
CA SER A 459 -7.38 5.01 8.61
C SER A 459 -7.29 3.66 7.88
N TYR A 460 -6.13 2.99 7.96
CA TYR A 460 -5.96 1.66 7.38
C TYR A 460 -6.74 0.60 8.17
N ASP A 461 -7.55 -0.18 7.49
CA ASP A 461 -8.28 -1.31 8.04
C ASP A 461 -7.38 -2.54 8.31
N ALA A 462 -7.96 -3.61 8.83
CA ALA A 462 -7.25 -4.85 9.14
C ALA A 462 -6.95 -5.73 7.91
N THR A 463 -7.49 -5.42 6.73
CA THR A 463 -7.35 -6.25 5.54
C THR A 463 -5.90 -6.33 5.06
N SER A 464 -5.53 -7.47 4.49
CA SER A 464 -4.19 -7.73 3.95
C SER A 464 -4.05 -7.40 2.45
N HIS A 465 -4.96 -6.58 1.89
CA HIS A 465 -4.92 -6.15 0.49
C HIS A 465 -5.24 -4.66 0.33
N PHE A 466 -4.89 -4.06 -0.82
CA PHE A 466 -5.01 -2.61 -1.05
C PHE A 466 -6.37 -2.15 -1.61
N GLU A 467 -7.32 -3.05 -1.91
CA GLU A 467 -8.55 -2.65 -2.62
C GLU A 467 -9.36 -1.59 -1.87
N THR A 468 -9.49 -1.71 -0.54
CA THR A 468 -10.18 -0.68 0.28
C THR A 468 -9.43 0.64 0.32
N THR A 469 -8.09 0.58 0.34
CA THR A 469 -7.22 1.76 0.30
C THR A 469 -7.36 2.53 -1.01
N CYS A 470 -7.40 1.80 -2.14
CA CYS A 470 -7.56 2.40 -3.45
C CYS A 470 -8.96 2.98 -3.66
N ALA A 471 -10.00 2.31 -3.15
CA ALA A 471 -11.36 2.84 -3.21
C ALA A 471 -11.48 4.18 -2.48
N ASP A 472 -10.83 4.33 -1.32
CA ASP A 472 -10.78 5.58 -0.55
C ASP A 472 -10.08 6.71 -1.36
N VAL A 473 -8.92 6.42 -1.95
CA VAL A 473 -8.16 7.39 -2.75
C VAL A 473 -8.95 7.87 -3.97
N VAL A 474 -9.55 6.94 -4.73
CA VAL A 474 -10.33 7.27 -5.94
C VAL A 474 -11.58 8.07 -5.56
N ASP A 475 -12.25 7.73 -4.46
CA ASP A 475 -13.41 8.47 -3.98
C ASP A 475 -13.02 9.90 -3.53
N ILE A 476 -11.91 10.07 -2.81
CA ILE A 476 -11.40 11.38 -2.43
C ILE A 476 -11.08 12.22 -3.68
N PHE A 477 -10.36 11.64 -4.65
CA PHE A 477 -10.04 12.35 -5.89
C PHE A 477 -11.28 12.82 -6.62
N ARG A 478 -12.28 11.94 -6.80
CA ARG A 478 -13.55 12.28 -7.42
C ARG A 478 -14.31 13.39 -6.68
N ARG A 479 -14.38 13.32 -5.34
CA ARG A 479 -15.04 14.36 -4.53
C ARG A 479 -14.34 15.71 -4.61
N ALA A 480 -13.01 15.70 -4.67
CA ALA A 480 -12.21 16.92 -4.70
C ALA A 480 -12.20 17.59 -6.09
N THR A 481 -12.20 16.82 -7.16
CA THR A 481 -12.10 17.32 -8.53
C THR A 481 -13.43 17.38 -9.27
N GLY A 482 -14.42 16.61 -8.83
CA GLY A 482 -15.69 16.40 -9.55
C GLY A 482 -15.55 15.46 -10.76
N GLU A 483 -14.39 14.89 -11.01
CA GLU A 483 -14.06 14.08 -12.19
C GLU A 483 -13.49 12.73 -11.78
N GLU A 484 -13.68 11.73 -12.62
CA GLU A 484 -12.94 10.46 -12.51
C GLU A 484 -11.48 10.69 -12.97
N PHE A 485 -10.55 9.94 -12.39
CA PHE A 485 -9.15 10.04 -12.78
C PHE A 485 -8.95 9.57 -14.23
N ASP A 486 -8.45 10.47 -15.07
CA ASP A 486 -8.22 10.21 -16.50
C ASP A 486 -6.81 9.64 -16.72
N PHE A 487 -6.72 8.33 -16.85
CA PHE A 487 -5.47 7.64 -17.13
C PHE A 487 -4.82 8.02 -18.47
N SER A 488 -5.54 8.62 -19.43
CA SER A 488 -4.98 9.04 -20.72
C SER A 488 -4.07 10.27 -20.60
N ARG A 489 -4.22 11.07 -19.54
CA ARG A 489 -3.40 12.26 -19.29
C ARG A 489 -2.00 11.96 -18.79
N VAL A 490 -1.71 10.73 -18.40
CA VAL A 490 -0.38 10.35 -17.94
C VAL A 490 0.56 10.27 -19.13
N LYS A 491 1.54 11.17 -19.20
CA LYS A 491 2.56 11.15 -20.26
C LYS A 491 3.50 9.97 -20.02
N HIS A 492 3.56 9.08 -21.00
CA HIS A 492 4.56 8.01 -21.03
C HIS A 492 5.96 8.50 -21.46
N ASP A 493 6.13 9.82 -21.62
CA ASP A 493 7.41 10.46 -22.00
C ASP A 493 8.46 10.37 -20.88
N LEU A 494 8.92 9.17 -20.60
CA LEU A 494 10.19 8.94 -19.94
C LEU A 494 11.07 8.13 -20.88
N GLY A 495 11.57 8.82 -21.93
CA GLY A 495 12.73 8.40 -22.70
C GLY A 495 12.53 7.12 -23.51
N ASP A 496 11.79 7.17 -24.60
CA ASP A 496 12.23 6.53 -25.84
C ASP A 496 13.38 7.38 -26.42
N GLU A 497 14.46 7.53 -25.69
CA GLU A 497 15.75 7.80 -26.28
C GLU A 497 16.33 6.45 -26.67
N GLN A 498 16.21 6.22 -27.93
CA GLN A 498 16.76 5.30 -28.89
C GLN A 498 18.08 4.66 -28.47
N GLU A 499 18.14 3.38 -28.76
CA GLU A 499 19.36 2.62 -28.99
C GLU A 499 20.46 3.39 -29.78
#